data_b342b739e3ef1efd92dd0ebe4d35767c
#
_entry.id   b342b739e3ef1efd92dd0ebe4d35767c
#
_cell.length_a   1.000
_cell.length_b   1.000
_cell.length_c   1.000
_cell.angle_alpha   90.00
_cell.angle_beta   90.00
_cell.angle_gamma   90.00
#
_symmetry.space_group_name_H-M   'P 1'
#
loop_
_entity.id
_entity.type
_entity.pdbx_description
1 polymer ?
#
loop_
_entity_poly.entity_id
_entity_poly.type
_entity_poly.pdbx_seq_one_letter_code
_entity_poly.pdbx_strand_id
1 'polypeptide(L)'
;MQIDERDNVLQRVRLFARSVTLGFVTSVSVVCAQAQTTPEPTLKIGVIGPFTGPSADFGVPMLNGIQQAADEINAFGGYLGRKIVLVKKDDQANPDVGLKLSQELVAEKVLATIGFCNTGVGLKSLDTFQTNKIPLIIPCATGSPLTAKYPAIESYIFRTSARDVIQAPFVVNDIVKRGWDKVAIFADSTGYGEAGLKDVETALTAQKLKPVYVARFKLGVTDLSEELKAAREAGANVVFSYTVGPENAVIARGRQALGWKVPQVGGWPLSFPSFVEGGKDAADGALMAQTFIAEPSNERRASFLTSYARKFNVKKIPVPMAAAQGYDAMYILVYALLGIRDNNLAGPAIKAALESKNKTYYGVVATYEQPFTREDKDAITANMLVMGVVKNGAVSFAYPEDAKRNLFVQRKQ
;
A
#
# COMPACT_ATOMS: atom_id res chain seq x y z
N MET A 1 -7.35 -2.73 93.57
CA MET A 1 -8.28 -1.59 93.52
C MET A 1 -7.59 -0.48 92.73
N GLN A 2 -7.65 -0.60 91.41
CA GLN A 2 -7.06 0.34 90.44
C GLN A 2 -8.17 1.28 90.03
N ILE A 3 -7.97 2.57 90.26
CA ILE A 3 -8.81 3.65 89.85
C ILE A 3 -8.15 4.36 88.68
N ASP A 4 -8.95 4.54 87.68
CA ASP A 4 -8.77 4.88 86.27
C ASP A 4 -8.13 6.26 86.08
N GLU A 5 -7.01 6.33 85.38
CA GLU A 5 -6.26 7.55 85.02
C GLU A 5 -6.72 8.18 83.68
N ARG A 6 -7.87 7.82 83.14
CA ARG A 6 -8.30 8.29 81.80
C ARG A 6 -9.15 9.56 81.80
N ASP A 7 -9.64 10.02 82.97
CA ASP A 7 -10.57 11.17 83.00
C ASP A 7 -9.89 12.58 83.13
N ASN A 8 -8.58 12.63 83.34
CA ASN A 8 -7.88 13.88 83.56
C ASN A 8 -7.29 14.56 82.28
N VAL A 9 -7.33 13.89 81.11
CA VAL A 9 -6.76 14.46 79.89
C VAL A 9 -7.83 15.21 79.05
N LEU A 10 -9.11 14.89 79.21
CA LEU A 10 -10.20 15.51 78.44
C LEU A 10 -10.72 16.85 79.03
N GLN A 11 -10.38 17.20 80.27
CA GLN A 11 -10.76 18.50 80.91
C GLN A 11 -9.76 19.63 80.65
N ARG A 12 -8.51 19.34 80.25
CA ARG A 12 -7.52 20.39 79.96
C ARG A 12 -7.50 20.89 78.53
N VAL A 13 -8.25 20.32 77.60
CA VAL A 13 -8.32 20.76 76.23
C VAL A 13 -9.51 21.73 75.98
N ARG A 14 -10.42 21.92 76.92
CA ARG A 14 -11.63 22.80 76.80
C ARG A 14 -11.47 24.21 77.27
N LEU A 15 -10.33 24.65 77.77
CA LEU A 15 -10.15 25.96 78.35
C LEU A 15 -9.17 26.91 77.61
N PHE A 16 -8.71 26.51 76.41
CA PHE A 16 -7.83 27.38 75.61
C PHE A 16 -8.44 27.77 74.21
N ALA A 17 -9.75 27.67 74.05
CA ALA A 17 -10.43 28.05 72.82
C ALA A 17 -11.40 29.20 73.00
N ARG A 18 -11.03 30.25 73.73
CA ARG A 18 -11.76 31.53 73.76
C ARG A 18 -10.83 32.68 74.03
N SER A 19 -10.22 33.21 72.97
CA SER A 19 -9.73 34.59 72.84
C SER A 19 -8.61 34.61 71.79
N VAL A 20 -8.90 34.88 70.58
CA VAL A 20 -8.32 35.86 69.66
C VAL A 20 -9.04 35.68 68.31
N THR A 21 -10.14 36.41 68.23
CA THR A 21 -10.72 36.78 66.91
C THR A 21 -10.06 38.09 66.54
N LEU A 22 -9.17 38.13 65.57
CA LEU A 22 -9.03 39.27 64.64
C LEU A 22 -8.03 38.91 63.53
N GLY A 23 -8.53 38.81 62.37
CA GLY A 23 -7.89 39.33 61.15
C GLY A 23 -6.64 38.61 60.60
N PHE A 24 -6.87 37.67 59.68
CA PHE A 24 -6.14 37.67 58.42
C PHE A 24 -6.83 36.64 57.49
N VAL A 25 -7.81 37.12 56.73
CA VAL A 25 -8.30 36.39 55.59
C VAL A 25 -7.23 36.53 54.49
N THR A 26 -6.24 35.68 54.49
CA THR A 26 -5.37 35.47 53.33
C THR A 26 -6.15 34.60 52.34
N SER A 27 -6.72 35.26 51.36
CA SER A 27 -7.25 34.59 50.15
C SER A 27 -6.11 33.86 49.45
N VAL A 28 -5.97 32.56 49.70
CA VAL A 28 -5.16 31.69 48.86
C VAL A 28 -5.93 31.52 47.55
N SER A 29 -5.71 32.42 46.61
CA SER A 29 -6.08 32.23 45.22
C SER A 29 -5.27 31.04 44.73
N VAL A 30 -5.91 29.85 44.74
CA VAL A 30 -5.40 28.70 43.95
C VAL A 30 -5.51 29.12 42.49
N VAL A 31 -4.43 29.69 41.98
CA VAL A 31 -4.24 29.82 40.53
C VAL A 31 -4.11 28.39 40.01
N CYS A 32 -5.23 27.78 39.60
CA CYS A 32 -5.20 26.67 38.71
C CYS A 32 -4.49 27.17 37.44
N ALA A 33 -3.16 26.98 37.39
CA ALA A 33 -2.41 27.08 36.17
C ALA A 33 -3.04 26.03 35.23
N GLN A 34 -4.00 26.48 34.41
CA GLN A 34 -4.38 25.70 33.21
C GLN A 34 -3.08 25.53 32.42
N ALA A 35 -2.46 24.37 32.57
CA ALA A 35 -1.40 23.96 31.65
C ALA A 35 -2.00 24.10 30.24
N GLN A 36 -1.66 25.20 29.57
CA GLN A 36 -1.89 25.32 28.15
C GLN A 36 -1.11 24.14 27.54
N THR A 37 -1.81 23.07 27.23
CA THR A 37 -1.25 21.97 26.43
C THR A 37 -0.89 22.58 25.08
N THR A 38 0.38 22.96 24.93
CA THR A 38 0.92 23.27 23.59
C THR A 38 0.58 22.07 22.74
N PRO A 39 -0.07 22.25 21.57
CA PRO A 39 -0.39 21.13 20.69
C PRO A 39 0.89 20.33 20.47
N GLU A 40 0.82 19.01 20.75
CA GLU A 40 1.97 18.14 20.46
C GLU A 40 2.40 18.35 19.00
N PRO A 41 3.69 18.57 18.75
CA PRO A 41 4.18 18.78 17.38
C PRO A 41 3.87 17.56 16.53
N THR A 42 3.16 17.77 15.41
CA THR A 42 2.72 16.68 14.52
C THR A 42 3.43 16.74 13.18
N LEU A 43 3.54 15.59 12.53
CA LEU A 43 3.97 15.43 11.13
C LEU A 43 2.77 15.01 10.30
N LYS A 44 2.33 15.87 9.38
CA LYS A 44 1.25 15.55 8.45
C LYS A 44 1.78 14.76 7.25
N ILE A 45 1.26 13.55 7.06
CA ILE A 45 1.51 12.71 5.88
C ILE A 45 0.19 12.54 5.13
N GLY A 46 0.17 12.93 3.86
CA GLY A 46 -0.98 12.71 2.97
C GLY A 46 -1.14 11.23 2.66
N VAL A 47 -2.38 10.75 2.66
CA VAL A 47 -2.71 9.41 2.17
C VAL A 47 -3.89 9.51 1.21
N ILE A 48 -3.69 9.12 -0.05
CA ILE A 48 -4.69 9.23 -1.10
C ILE A 48 -4.88 7.89 -1.81
N GLY A 49 -6.12 7.52 -2.06
CA GLY A 49 -6.48 6.28 -2.75
C GLY A 49 -7.98 6.07 -2.79
N PRO A 50 -8.46 5.02 -3.46
CA PRO A 50 -9.87 4.69 -3.58
C PRO A 50 -10.35 3.97 -2.31
N PHE A 51 -10.87 4.72 -1.35
CA PHE A 51 -11.35 4.15 -0.08
C PHE A 51 -12.82 3.80 -0.11
N THR A 52 -13.53 4.25 -1.15
CA THR A 52 -14.90 3.85 -1.48
C THR A 52 -15.02 3.44 -2.95
N GLY A 53 -16.15 2.82 -3.32
CA GLY A 53 -16.44 2.39 -4.68
C GLY A 53 -15.75 1.08 -5.10
N PRO A 54 -15.73 0.75 -6.41
CA PRO A 54 -15.31 -0.57 -6.92
C PRO A 54 -13.84 -0.93 -6.67
N SER A 55 -12.99 0.06 -6.40
CA SER A 55 -11.57 -0.14 -6.13
C SER A 55 -11.23 -0.15 -4.62
N ALA A 56 -12.23 -0.09 -3.74
CA ALA A 56 -12.02 -0.06 -2.29
C ALA A 56 -11.43 -1.38 -1.75
N ASP A 57 -11.64 -2.50 -2.44
CA ASP A 57 -11.11 -3.82 -2.06
C ASP A 57 -9.57 -3.87 -2.00
N PHE A 58 -8.87 -2.98 -2.71
CA PHE A 58 -7.41 -2.82 -2.64
C PHE A 58 -6.97 -1.46 -2.08
N GLY A 59 -7.79 -0.40 -2.20
CA GLY A 59 -7.50 0.91 -1.61
C GLY A 59 -7.56 0.91 -0.08
N VAL A 60 -8.59 0.29 0.51
CA VAL A 60 -8.73 0.19 1.97
C VAL A 60 -7.62 -0.64 2.61
N PRO A 61 -7.21 -1.82 2.10
CA PRO A 61 -6.04 -2.52 2.61
C PRO A 61 -4.75 -1.70 2.58
N MET A 62 -4.50 -0.93 1.50
CA MET A 62 -3.36 -0.01 1.44
C MET A 62 -3.42 1.02 2.58
N LEU A 63 -4.57 1.71 2.75
CA LEU A 63 -4.77 2.68 3.82
C LEU A 63 -4.53 2.05 5.20
N ASN A 64 -5.08 0.87 5.42
CA ASN A 64 -4.96 0.17 6.69
C ASN A 64 -3.51 -0.24 6.99
N GLY A 65 -2.75 -0.69 6.00
CA GLY A 65 -1.32 -0.96 6.14
C GLY A 65 -0.53 0.29 6.53
N ILE A 66 -0.77 1.42 5.87
CA ILE A 66 -0.18 2.71 6.20
C ILE A 66 -0.57 3.15 7.62
N GLN A 67 -1.85 3.02 8.00
CA GLN A 67 -2.35 3.37 9.33
C GLN A 67 -1.72 2.50 10.41
N GLN A 68 -1.60 1.19 10.17
CA GLN A 68 -0.96 0.27 11.11
C GLN A 68 0.48 0.68 11.38
N ALA A 69 1.28 0.96 10.33
CA ALA A 69 2.66 1.42 10.47
C ALA A 69 2.75 2.76 11.22
N ALA A 70 1.89 3.73 10.88
CA ALA A 70 1.87 5.03 11.54
C ALA A 70 1.56 4.91 13.04
N ASP A 71 0.59 4.05 13.40
CA ASP A 71 0.21 3.84 14.80
C ASP A 71 1.29 3.11 15.60
N GLU A 72 1.97 2.12 14.99
CA GLU A 72 3.12 1.44 15.59
C GLU A 72 4.26 2.44 15.84
N ILE A 73 4.60 3.28 14.87
CA ILE A 73 5.62 4.33 15.00
C ILE A 73 5.23 5.32 16.11
N ASN A 74 3.97 5.75 16.15
CA ASN A 74 3.45 6.66 17.16
C ASN A 74 3.48 6.05 18.57
N ALA A 75 3.23 4.73 18.70
CA ALA A 75 3.32 4.02 19.97
C ALA A 75 4.74 4.00 20.55
N PHE A 76 5.77 4.10 19.71
CA PHE A 76 7.18 4.22 20.10
C PHE A 76 7.65 5.69 20.23
N GLY A 77 6.73 6.67 20.29
CA GLY A 77 7.05 8.09 20.46
C GLY A 77 7.07 8.90 19.17
N GLY A 78 6.67 8.33 18.04
CA GLY A 78 6.59 9.03 16.75
C GLY A 78 7.96 9.35 16.16
N TYR A 79 8.01 10.36 15.31
CA TYR A 79 9.26 10.88 14.74
C TYR A 79 9.87 11.93 15.67
N LEU A 80 10.92 11.57 16.40
CA LEU A 80 11.61 12.49 17.34
C LEU A 80 10.64 13.23 18.27
N GLY A 81 9.69 12.52 18.86
CA GLY A 81 8.67 13.07 19.76
C GLY A 81 7.47 13.72 19.06
N ARG A 82 7.43 13.75 17.73
CA ARG A 82 6.31 14.28 16.95
C ARG A 82 5.42 13.16 16.42
N LYS A 83 4.13 13.23 16.67
CA LYS A 83 3.17 12.23 16.18
C LYS A 83 2.93 12.35 14.68
N ILE A 84 2.90 11.23 14.00
CA ILE A 84 2.48 11.14 12.59
C ILE A 84 0.96 11.23 12.56
N VAL A 85 0.44 12.17 11.78
CA VAL A 85 -0.98 12.37 11.51
C VAL A 85 -1.24 12.13 10.03
N LEU A 86 -2.17 11.21 9.72
CA LEU A 86 -2.54 10.90 8.35
C LEU A 86 -3.67 11.82 7.86
N VAL A 87 -3.40 12.57 6.79
CA VAL A 87 -4.39 13.36 6.07
C VAL A 87 -4.95 12.51 4.95
N LYS A 88 -6.12 11.90 5.18
CA LYS A 88 -6.72 10.89 4.29
C LYS A 88 -7.62 11.54 3.25
N LYS A 89 -7.47 11.15 1.99
CA LYS A 89 -8.25 11.63 0.84
C LYS A 89 -8.72 10.45 -0.01
N ASP A 90 -10.04 10.35 -0.18
CA ASP A 90 -10.68 9.30 -0.99
C ASP A 90 -10.83 9.77 -2.44
N ASP A 91 -10.03 9.23 -3.35
CA ASP A 91 -10.05 9.59 -4.77
C ASP A 91 -11.13 8.85 -5.58
N GLN A 92 -11.83 7.88 -4.97
CA GLN A 92 -12.92 7.11 -5.57
C GLN A 92 -12.54 6.44 -6.91
N ALA A 93 -11.24 6.22 -7.15
CA ALA A 93 -10.68 5.78 -8.42
C ALA A 93 -10.98 6.74 -9.60
N ASN A 94 -11.32 8.01 -9.31
CA ASN A 94 -11.65 9.03 -10.29
C ASN A 94 -10.46 9.99 -10.49
N PRO A 95 -9.93 10.12 -11.73
CA PRO A 95 -8.78 10.98 -12.00
C PRO A 95 -9.00 12.47 -11.68
N ASP A 96 -10.22 13.01 -11.88
CA ASP A 96 -10.51 14.42 -11.60
C ASP A 96 -10.61 14.68 -10.10
N VAL A 97 -11.23 13.76 -9.36
CA VAL A 97 -11.29 13.79 -7.89
C VAL A 97 -9.89 13.67 -7.33
N GLY A 98 -9.08 12.72 -7.81
CA GLY A 98 -7.70 12.52 -7.37
C GLY A 98 -6.84 13.77 -7.57
N LEU A 99 -6.94 14.43 -8.72
CA LEU A 99 -6.23 15.70 -8.98
C LEU A 99 -6.64 16.79 -7.99
N LYS A 100 -7.95 17.02 -7.80
CA LYS A 100 -8.45 18.02 -6.85
C LYS A 100 -7.94 17.74 -5.43
N LEU A 101 -8.05 16.49 -4.96
CA LEU A 101 -7.63 16.10 -3.62
C LEU A 101 -6.10 16.19 -3.44
N SER A 102 -5.32 15.98 -4.50
CA SER A 102 -3.87 16.20 -4.48
C SER A 102 -3.53 17.68 -4.26
N GLN A 103 -4.25 18.60 -4.88
CA GLN A 103 -4.12 20.04 -4.64
C GLN A 103 -4.48 20.44 -3.22
N GLU A 104 -5.52 19.82 -2.64
CA GLU A 104 -5.88 20.00 -1.23
C GLU A 104 -4.76 19.54 -0.29
N LEU A 105 -4.14 18.36 -0.53
CA LEU A 105 -3.00 17.87 0.26
C LEU A 105 -1.82 18.86 0.25
N VAL A 106 -1.53 19.48 -0.91
CA VAL A 106 -0.53 20.55 -1.02
C VAL A 106 -0.91 21.76 -0.16
N ALA A 107 -2.18 22.21 -0.24
CA ALA A 107 -2.68 23.33 0.56
C ALA A 107 -2.64 23.05 2.07
N GLU A 108 -2.84 21.80 2.49
CA GLU A 108 -2.75 21.34 3.88
C GLU A 108 -1.30 21.16 4.37
N LYS A 109 -0.32 21.42 3.50
CA LYS A 109 1.13 21.40 3.81
C LYS A 109 1.59 20.04 4.34
N VAL A 110 1.17 18.95 3.71
CA VAL A 110 1.70 17.62 4.01
C VAL A 110 3.19 17.54 3.64
N LEU A 111 3.99 16.85 4.44
CA LEU A 111 5.44 16.70 4.22
C LEU A 111 5.76 15.77 3.06
N ALA A 112 4.99 14.71 2.95
CA ALA A 112 5.05 13.71 1.89
C ALA A 112 3.65 13.12 1.72
N THR A 113 3.42 12.41 0.62
CA THR A 113 2.16 11.69 0.37
C THR A 113 2.45 10.22 0.06
N ILE A 114 1.61 9.32 0.57
CA ILE A 114 1.61 7.90 0.21
C ILE A 114 0.27 7.61 -0.47
N GLY A 115 0.28 7.13 -1.69
CA GLY A 115 -0.91 6.87 -2.52
C GLY A 115 -0.42 6.61 -3.94
N PHE A 116 -1.19 6.42 -4.72
CA PHE A 116 -2.39 6.04 -5.36
C PHE A 116 -2.51 4.52 -5.58
N CYS A 117 -3.72 4.04 -5.90
CA CYS A 117 -3.94 2.65 -6.31
C CYS A 117 -4.26 2.49 -7.80
N ASN A 118 -4.88 3.48 -8.41
CA ASN A 118 -5.24 3.46 -9.83
C ASN A 118 -4.24 4.27 -10.66
N THR A 119 -3.65 3.65 -11.67
CA THR A 119 -2.62 4.27 -12.53
C THR A 119 -3.10 5.56 -13.18
N GLY A 120 -4.31 5.59 -13.76
CA GLY A 120 -4.86 6.77 -14.40
C GLY A 120 -5.07 7.95 -13.44
N VAL A 121 -5.48 7.67 -12.19
CA VAL A 121 -5.63 8.67 -11.12
C VAL A 121 -4.27 9.26 -10.75
N GLY A 122 -3.29 8.37 -10.52
CA GLY A 122 -1.92 8.78 -10.22
C GLY A 122 -1.33 9.64 -11.34
N LEU A 123 -1.38 9.19 -12.59
CA LEU A 123 -0.83 9.91 -13.74
C LEU A 123 -1.36 11.34 -13.87
N LYS A 124 -2.65 11.55 -13.64
CA LYS A 124 -3.28 12.87 -13.69
C LYS A 124 -2.83 13.80 -12.56
N SER A 125 -2.41 13.23 -11.44
CA SER A 125 -2.08 13.95 -10.21
C SER A 125 -0.58 14.21 -10.02
N LEU A 126 0.31 13.56 -10.78
CA LEU A 126 1.76 13.59 -10.54
C LEU A 126 2.34 15.00 -10.60
N ASP A 127 1.88 15.87 -11.54
CA ASP A 127 2.40 17.23 -11.72
C ASP A 127 2.19 18.08 -10.46
N THR A 128 1.11 17.83 -9.70
CA THR A 128 0.84 18.53 -8.45
C THR A 128 1.96 18.29 -7.42
N PHE A 129 2.40 17.04 -7.24
CA PHE A 129 3.46 16.71 -6.30
C PHE A 129 4.84 17.09 -6.82
N GLN A 130 5.10 16.87 -8.10
CA GLN A 130 6.37 17.21 -8.74
C GLN A 130 6.66 18.71 -8.66
N THR A 131 5.71 19.55 -9.07
CA THR A 131 5.87 21.01 -9.10
C THR A 131 6.02 21.61 -7.70
N ASN A 132 5.28 21.08 -6.73
CA ASN A 132 5.36 21.53 -5.33
C ASN A 132 6.49 20.87 -4.55
N LYS A 133 7.29 20.00 -5.18
CA LYS A 133 8.43 19.31 -4.57
C LYS A 133 8.03 18.50 -3.33
N ILE A 134 6.84 17.88 -3.35
CA ILE A 134 6.36 17.00 -2.28
C ILE A 134 6.64 15.56 -2.68
N PRO A 135 7.46 14.81 -1.93
CA PRO A 135 7.69 13.39 -2.22
C PRO A 135 6.39 12.60 -2.19
N LEU A 136 6.11 11.86 -3.27
CA LEU A 136 5.00 10.94 -3.40
C LEU A 136 5.55 9.51 -3.47
N ILE A 137 5.13 8.64 -2.56
CA ILE A 137 5.45 7.21 -2.59
C ILE A 137 4.20 6.44 -3.01
N ILE A 138 4.28 5.67 -4.10
CA ILE A 138 3.16 4.93 -4.68
C ILE A 138 3.26 3.45 -4.26
N PRO A 139 2.44 2.98 -3.29
CA PRO A 139 2.55 1.62 -2.79
C PRO A 139 1.63 0.62 -3.51
N CYS A 140 0.78 1.08 -4.42
CA CYS A 140 -0.31 0.28 -4.95
C CYS A 140 -0.37 0.33 -6.49
N ALA A 141 -0.46 1.51 -7.13
CA ALA A 141 -0.51 1.61 -8.58
C ALA A 141 0.81 1.17 -9.24
N THR A 142 0.71 0.33 -10.28
CA THR A 142 1.85 -0.37 -10.89
C THR A 142 2.24 0.13 -12.27
N GLY A 143 1.40 0.93 -12.93
CA GLY A 143 1.63 1.39 -14.30
C GLY A 143 3.02 1.99 -14.51
N SER A 144 3.72 1.48 -15.52
CA SER A 144 5.11 1.86 -15.81
C SER A 144 5.34 3.36 -16.01
N PRO A 145 4.39 4.15 -16.60
CA PRO A 145 4.59 5.58 -16.78
C PRO A 145 4.65 6.40 -15.50
N LEU A 146 4.16 5.89 -14.35
CA LEU A 146 4.09 6.66 -13.09
C LEU A 146 5.47 7.17 -12.64
N THR A 147 6.48 6.32 -12.60
CA THR A 147 7.85 6.70 -12.23
C THR A 147 8.73 7.06 -13.43
N ALA A 148 8.24 6.81 -14.67
CA ALA A 148 8.94 7.16 -15.89
C ALA A 148 8.54 8.52 -16.47
N LYS A 149 7.55 9.23 -15.87
CA LYS A 149 7.06 10.52 -16.41
C LYS A 149 8.12 11.61 -16.37
N TYR A 150 8.98 11.62 -15.36
CA TYR A 150 10.04 12.61 -15.19
C TYR A 150 11.42 11.94 -15.21
N PRO A 151 12.47 12.68 -15.59
CA PRO A 151 13.84 12.22 -15.39
C PRO A 151 14.06 11.82 -13.92
N ALA A 152 14.59 10.65 -13.69
CA ALA A 152 14.68 10.08 -12.33
C ALA A 152 15.39 11.02 -11.35
N ILE A 153 16.48 11.70 -11.79
CA ILE A 153 17.24 12.63 -10.95
C ILE A 153 16.39 13.79 -10.43
N GLU A 154 15.40 14.25 -11.21
CA GLU A 154 14.53 15.36 -10.87
C GLU A 154 13.24 14.94 -10.18
N SER A 155 12.88 13.66 -10.28
CA SER A 155 11.60 13.12 -9.84
C SER A 155 11.42 13.14 -8.34
N TYR A 156 10.26 13.60 -7.88
CA TYR A 156 9.74 13.47 -6.52
C TYR A 156 8.78 12.29 -6.38
N ILE A 157 8.65 11.46 -7.42
CA ILE A 157 7.74 10.33 -7.48
C ILE A 157 8.52 9.04 -7.25
N PHE A 158 8.17 8.32 -6.20
CA PHE A 158 8.77 7.07 -5.75
C PHE A 158 7.71 5.97 -5.76
N ARG A 159 8.11 4.70 -5.81
CA ARG A 159 7.16 3.60 -5.81
C ARG A 159 7.67 2.40 -5.00
N THR A 160 6.80 1.85 -4.16
CA THR A 160 7.00 0.60 -3.42
C THR A 160 6.12 -0.55 -3.92
N SER A 161 5.28 -0.33 -4.95
CA SER A 161 4.62 -1.40 -5.71
C SER A 161 5.50 -1.93 -6.84
N ALA A 162 5.21 -3.14 -7.32
CA ALA A 162 5.94 -3.71 -8.44
C ALA A 162 5.53 -3.06 -9.76
N ARG A 163 6.47 -2.47 -10.46
CA ARG A 163 6.27 -1.83 -11.77
C ARG A 163 5.86 -2.85 -12.83
N ASP A 164 4.93 -2.49 -13.71
CA ASP A 164 4.42 -3.42 -14.74
C ASP A 164 5.49 -3.87 -15.71
N VAL A 165 6.48 -3.01 -16.01
CA VAL A 165 7.64 -3.38 -16.84
C VAL A 165 8.49 -4.53 -16.27
N ILE A 166 8.34 -4.88 -14.98
CA ILE A 166 8.96 -6.08 -14.40
C ILE A 166 7.95 -7.21 -14.22
N GLN A 167 6.67 -6.91 -13.97
CA GLN A 167 5.62 -7.94 -13.83
C GLN A 167 5.32 -8.62 -15.17
N ALA A 168 5.14 -7.86 -16.26
CA ALA A 168 4.80 -8.40 -17.56
C ALA A 168 5.85 -9.41 -18.08
N PRO A 169 7.16 -9.09 -18.15
CA PRO A 169 8.16 -10.07 -18.56
C PRO A 169 8.30 -11.24 -17.59
N PHE A 170 8.07 -11.04 -16.28
CA PHE A 170 8.07 -12.13 -15.31
C PHE A 170 7.00 -13.19 -15.65
N VAL A 171 5.77 -12.76 -15.94
CA VAL A 171 4.67 -13.65 -16.32
C VAL A 171 4.89 -14.20 -17.74
N VAL A 172 5.33 -13.38 -18.71
CA VAL A 172 5.62 -13.82 -20.08
C VAL A 172 6.69 -14.91 -20.10
N ASN A 173 7.76 -14.75 -19.32
CA ASN A 173 8.80 -15.77 -19.22
C ASN A 173 8.28 -17.10 -18.66
N ASP A 174 7.34 -17.05 -17.73
CA ASP A 174 6.71 -18.25 -17.16
C ASP A 174 5.82 -18.98 -18.18
N ILE A 175 4.95 -18.24 -18.89
CA ILE A 175 4.07 -18.86 -19.90
C ILE A 175 4.85 -19.45 -21.07
N VAL A 176 5.94 -18.82 -21.49
CA VAL A 176 6.82 -19.35 -22.53
C VAL A 176 7.50 -20.64 -22.09
N LYS A 177 7.96 -20.73 -20.85
CA LYS A 177 8.52 -21.97 -20.27
C LYS A 177 7.50 -23.11 -20.23
N ARG A 178 6.21 -22.78 -20.14
CA ARG A 178 5.10 -23.76 -20.18
C ARG A 178 4.67 -24.14 -21.60
N GLY A 179 5.26 -23.54 -22.63
CA GLY A 179 4.88 -23.74 -24.03
C GLY A 179 3.58 -23.00 -24.42
N TRP A 180 3.19 -21.97 -23.66
CA TRP A 180 2.01 -21.15 -23.97
C TRP A 180 2.45 -19.90 -24.73
N ASP A 181 2.62 -20.06 -26.03
CA ASP A 181 3.23 -19.06 -26.92
C ASP A 181 2.22 -18.31 -27.81
N LYS A 182 0.95 -18.75 -27.84
CA LYS A 182 -0.14 -18.10 -28.59
C LYS A 182 -1.01 -17.26 -27.63
N VAL A 183 -0.55 -16.04 -27.36
CA VAL A 183 -1.13 -15.18 -26.33
C VAL A 183 -2.27 -14.33 -26.88
N ALA A 184 -3.46 -14.41 -26.28
CA ALA A 184 -4.50 -13.41 -26.43
C ALA A 184 -4.43 -12.42 -25.27
N ILE A 185 -4.38 -11.11 -25.53
CA ILE A 185 -4.35 -10.07 -24.53
C ILE A 185 -5.73 -9.44 -24.40
N PHE A 186 -6.21 -9.32 -23.16
CA PHE A 186 -7.46 -8.64 -22.80
C PHE A 186 -7.12 -7.48 -21.88
N ALA A 187 -7.18 -6.25 -22.37
CA ALA A 187 -6.80 -5.05 -21.64
C ALA A 187 -7.95 -4.06 -21.50
N ASP A 188 -8.15 -3.50 -20.32
CA ASP A 188 -9.09 -2.40 -20.15
C ASP A 188 -8.54 -1.07 -20.73
N SER A 189 -9.42 -0.10 -21.00
CA SER A 189 -9.06 1.19 -21.57
C SER A 189 -8.69 2.26 -20.53
N THR A 190 -8.38 1.85 -19.28
CA THR A 190 -7.83 2.77 -18.27
C THR A 190 -6.33 2.98 -18.46
N GLY A 191 -5.76 3.94 -17.76
CA GLY A 191 -4.31 4.13 -17.77
C GLY A 191 -3.51 2.90 -17.31
N TYR A 192 -4.13 1.98 -16.54
CA TYR A 192 -3.54 0.71 -16.17
C TYR A 192 -3.51 -0.28 -17.33
N GLY A 193 -4.68 -0.53 -17.95
CA GLY A 193 -4.79 -1.48 -19.06
C GLY A 193 -3.97 -1.07 -20.27
N GLU A 194 -3.98 0.23 -20.63
CA GLU A 194 -3.19 0.76 -21.76
C GLU A 194 -1.67 0.63 -21.54
N ALA A 195 -1.19 0.95 -20.33
CA ALA A 195 0.24 0.81 -19.99
C ALA A 195 0.65 -0.67 -19.96
N GLY A 196 -0.19 -1.51 -19.35
CA GLY A 196 0.06 -2.94 -19.23
C GLY A 196 0.04 -3.67 -20.56
N LEU A 197 -0.88 -3.32 -21.46
CA LEU A 197 -0.89 -3.86 -22.84
C LEU A 197 0.47 -3.63 -23.49
N LYS A 198 0.98 -2.40 -23.45
CA LYS A 198 2.29 -2.05 -24.02
C LYS A 198 3.43 -2.83 -23.37
N ASP A 199 3.41 -2.99 -22.05
CA ASP A 199 4.45 -3.73 -21.33
C ASP A 199 4.43 -5.23 -21.70
N VAL A 200 3.23 -5.84 -21.87
CA VAL A 200 3.08 -7.23 -22.31
C VAL A 200 3.55 -7.41 -23.75
N GLU A 201 3.15 -6.53 -24.68
CA GLU A 201 3.61 -6.57 -26.08
C GLU A 201 5.13 -6.44 -26.16
N THR A 202 5.72 -5.57 -25.34
CA THR A 202 7.18 -5.42 -25.26
C THR A 202 7.84 -6.70 -24.75
N ALA A 203 7.28 -7.31 -23.71
CA ALA A 203 7.80 -8.55 -23.14
C ALA A 203 7.68 -9.73 -24.12
N LEU A 204 6.57 -9.83 -24.85
CA LEU A 204 6.40 -10.84 -25.91
C LEU A 204 7.41 -10.64 -27.06
N THR A 205 7.61 -9.40 -27.49
CA THR A 205 8.59 -9.06 -28.54
C THR A 205 10.00 -9.46 -28.12
N ALA A 206 10.38 -9.29 -26.86
CA ALA A 206 11.65 -9.75 -26.33
C ALA A 206 11.83 -11.28 -26.40
N GLN A 207 10.71 -12.04 -26.38
CA GLN A 207 10.67 -13.49 -26.60
C GLN A 207 10.46 -13.87 -28.09
N LYS A 208 10.53 -12.90 -29.01
CA LYS A 208 10.26 -13.08 -30.46
C LYS A 208 8.82 -13.55 -30.74
N LEU A 209 7.90 -13.21 -29.86
CA LEU A 209 6.48 -13.52 -29.98
C LEU A 209 5.67 -12.24 -30.27
N LYS A 210 4.44 -12.44 -30.77
CA LYS A 210 3.43 -11.40 -30.91
C LYS A 210 2.10 -11.94 -30.37
N PRO A 211 1.23 -11.09 -29.83
CA PRO A 211 -0.10 -11.54 -29.47
C PRO A 211 -0.85 -12.02 -30.73
N VAL A 212 -1.58 -13.14 -30.62
CA VAL A 212 -2.44 -13.64 -31.68
C VAL A 212 -3.78 -12.90 -31.71
N TYR A 213 -4.17 -12.30 -30.62
CA TYR A 213 -5.39 -11.48 -30.49
C TYR A 213 -5.23 -10.43 -29.41
N VAL A 214 -5.84 -9.27 -29.59
CA VAL A 214 -5.89 -8.19 -28.58
C VAL A 214 -7.32 -7.66 -28.51
N ALA A 215 -7.92 -7.79 -27.32
CA ALA A 215 -9.19 -7.15 -26.99
C ALA A 215 -8.95 -5.91 -26.11
N ARG A 216 -9.62 -4.80 -26.42
CA ARG A 216 -9.64 -3.59 -25.61
C ARG A 216 -11.09 -3.27 -25.26
N PHE A 217 -11.36 -3.05 -23.98
CA PHE A 217 -12.71 -2.83 -23.48
C PHE A 217 -12.74 -1.76 -22.39
N LYS A 218 -13.90 -1.20 -22.12
CA LYS A 218 -14.11 -0.27 -21.00
C LYS A 218 -14.42 -1.03 -19.73
N LEU A 219 -14.08 -0.46 -18.57
CA LEU A 219 -14.57 -0.99 -17.30
C LEU A 219 -16.12 -0.99 -17.27
N GLY A 220 -16.68 -1.97 -16.58
CA GLY A 220 -18.12 -2.15 -16.46
C GLY A 220 -18.71 -3.10 -17.52
N VAL A 221 -17.90 -3.66 -18.43
CA VAL A 221 -18.41 -4.70 -19.34
C VAL A 221 -18.79 -5.94 -18.54
N THR A 222 -19.92 -6.55 -18.90
CA THR A 222 -20.46 -7.75 -18.25
C THR A 222 -20.38 -8.99 -19.14
N ASP A 223 -20.07 -8.80 -20.41
CA ASP A 223 -19.91 -9.85 -21.41
C ASP A 223 -18.76 -9.52 -22.37
N LEU A 224 -17.90 -10.51 -22.64
CA LEU A 224 -16.79 -10.49 -23.58
C LEU A 224 -16.79 -11.77 -24.45
N SER A 225 -17.98 -12.35 -24.67
CA SER A 225 -18.10 -13.63 -25.34
C SER A 225 -17.63 -13.59 -26.81
N GLU A 226 -17.85 -12.47 -27.49
CA GLU A 226 -17.41 -12.30 -28.89
C GLU A 226 -15.90 -12.18 -28.98
N GLU A 227 -15.27 -11.40 -28.08
CA GLU A 227 -13.81 -11.25 -27.99
C GLU A 227 -13.14 -12.59 -27.64
N LEU A 228 -13.77 -13.36 -26.74
CA LEU A 228 -13.25 -14.67 -26.32
C LEU A 228 -13.38 -15.71 -27.46
N LYS A 229 -14.47 -15.68 -28.25
CA LYS A 229 -14.61 -16.51 -29.46
C LYS A 229 -13.53 -16.15 -30.48
N ALA A 230 -13.35 -14.86 -30.77
CA ALA A 230 -12.34 -14.39 -31.71
C ALA A 230 -10.90 -14.77 -31.25
N ALA A 231 -10.59 -14.65 -29.95
CA ALA A 231 -9.31 -15.10 -29.42
C ALA A 231 -9.10 -16.62 -29.59
N ARG A 232 -10.15 -17.41 -29.35
CA ARG A 232 -10.12 -18.87 -29.56
C ARG A 232 -9.92 -19.22 -31.02
N GLU A 233 -10.62 -18.57 -31.96
CA GLU A 233 -10.50 -18.75 -33.41
C GLU A 233 -9.10 -18.33 -33.91
N ALA A 234 -8.48 -17.31 -33.32
CA ALA A 234 -7.09 -16.92 -33.55
C ALA A 234 -6.07 -17.95 -33.02
N GLY A 235 -6.55 -19.04 -32.39
CA GLY A 235 -5.75 -20.15 -31.90
C GLY A 235 -4.98 -19.86 -30.61
N ALA A 236 -5.44 -18.90 -29.78
CA ALA A 236 -4.78 -18.59 -28.52
C ALA A 236 -4.79 -19.82 -27.59
N ASN A 237 -3.63 -20.07 -26.92
CA ASN A 237 -3.45 -21.13 -25.94
C ASN A 237 -3.26 -20.61 -24.51
N VAL A 238 -3.29 -19.28 -24.34
CA VAL A 238 -3.29 -18.58 -23.04
C VAL A 238 -4.00 -17.23 -23.19
N VAL A 239 -4.72 -16.80 -22.14
CA VAL A 239 -5.29 -15.46 -22.04
C VAL A 239 -4.47 -14.67 -21.03
N PHE A 240 -3.87 -13.56 -21.47
CA PHE A 240 -3.22 -12.58 -20.61
C PHE A 240 -4.20 -11.43 -20.35
N SER A 241 -4.67 -11.28 -19.12
CA SER A 241 -5.60 -10.19 -18.76
C SER A 241 -4.90 -9.05 -18.01
N TYR A 242 -5.19 -7.84 -18.49
CA TYR A 242 -4.67 -6.58 -17.93
C TYR A 242 -5.82 -5.62 -17.61
N THR A 243 -6.51 -5.88 -16.53
CA THR A 243 -7.64 -5.07 -16.04
C THR A 243 -7.66 -5.06 -14.51
N VAL A 244 -8.14 -3.96 -13.94
CA VAL A 244 -8.15 -3.74 -12.46
C VAL A 244 -9.45 -4.19 -11.80
N GLY A 245 -10.50 -4.43 -12.58
CA GLY A 245 -11.85 -4.61 -12.06
C GLY A 245 -12.36 -6.06 -12.11
N PRO A 246 -13.66 -6.22 -11.90
CA PRO A 246 -14.34 -7.52 -11.97
C PRO A 246 -14.33 -8.15 -13.38
N GLU A 247 -13.88 -7.41 -14.40
CA GLU A 247 -13.77 -7.88 -15.79
C GLU A 247 -12.83 -9.08 -15.92
N ASN A 248 -11.85 -9.20 -15.01
CA ASN A 248 -11.05 -10.42 -14.91
C ASN A 248 -11.92 -11.66 -14.69
N ALA A 249 -12.96 -11.56 -13.85
CA ALA A 249 -13.91 -12.63 -13.61
C ALA A 249 -14.89 -12.83 -14.80
N VAL A 250 -15.23 -11.76 -15.53
CA VAL A 250 -16.00 -11.87 -16.78
C VAL A 250 -15.24 -12.70 -17.81
N ILE A 251 -13.94 -12.44 -17.99
CA ILE A 251 -13.06 -13.21 -18.87
C ILE A 251 -13.02 -14.68 -18.42
N ALA A 252 -12.82 -14.96 -17.14
CA ALA A 252 -12.75 -16.32 -16.61
C ALA A 252 -14.04 -17.11 -16.86
N ARG A 253 -15.18 -16.53 -16.48
CA ARG A 253 -16.50 -17.15 -16.68
C ARG A 253 -16.86 -17.32 -18.16
N GLY A 254 -16.52 -16.33 -19.00
CA GLY A 254 -16.72 -16.43 -20.45
C GLY A 254 -15.94 -17.58 -21.08
N ARG A 255 -14.65 -17.75 -20.70
CA ARG A 255 -13.85 -18.92 -21.12
C ARG A 255 -14.51 -20.24 -20.70
N GLN A 256 -14.95 -20.33 -19.44
CA GLN A 256 -15.62 -21.51 -18.91
C GLN A 256 -16.92 -21.81 -19.66
N ALA A 257 -17.76 -20.80 -19.90
CA ALA A 257 -19.01 -20.92 -20.65
C ALA A 257 -18.78 -21.42 -22.12
N LEU A 258 -17.69 -21.03 -22.76
CA LEU A 258 -17.28 -21.49 -24.05
C LEU A 258 -16.64 -22.91 -24.04
N GLY A 259 -16.47 -23.53 -22.87
CA GLY A 259 -15.72 -24.76 -22.71
C GLY A 259 -14.24 -24.63 -23.12
N TRP A 260 -13.71 -23.40 -23.16
CA TRP A 260 -12.36 -23.11 -23.60
C TRP A 260 -11.37 -23.18 -22.43
N LYS A 261 -10.70 -24.31 -22.30
CA LYS A 261 -9.85 -24.66 -21.16
C LYS A 261 -8.40 -24.15 -21.31
N VAL A 262 -8.22 -22.86 -21.65
CA VAL A 262 -6.88 -22.24 -21.64
C VAL A 262 -6.62 -21.53 -20.32
N PRO A 263 -5.35 -21.42 -19.86
CA PRO A 263 -5.04 -20.69 -18.64
C PRO A 263 -5.32 -19.19 -18.80
N GLN A 264 -5.64 -18.52 -17.67
CA GLN A 264 -5.67 -17.08 -17.57
C GLN A 264 -4.47 -16.65 -16.73
N VAL A 265 -3.72 -15.69 -17.21
CA VAL A 265 -2.53 -15.16 -16.55
C VAL A 265 -2.57 -13.63 -16.54
N GLY A 266 -1.81 -12.99 -15.68
CA GLY A 266 -1.77 -11.54 -15.64
C GLY A 266 -0.92 -10.95 -14.51
N GLY A 267 -1.10 -9.66 -14.27
CA GLY A 267 -0.53 -8.97 -13.13
C GLY A 267 -1.27 -9.27 -11.82
N TRP A 268 -0.87 -8.59 -10.79
CA TRP A 268 -1.39 -8.77 -9.44
C TRP A 268 -2.93 -8.66 -9.24
N PRO A 269 -3.72 -7.95 -10.12
CA PRO A 269 -5.18 -7.89 -9.93
C PRO A 269 -5.90 -9.24 -10.00
N LEU A 270 -5.28 -10.28 -10.57
CA LEU A 270 -5.82 -11.65 -10.50
C LEU A 270 -5.80 -12.24 -9.08
N SER A 271 -5.27 -11.52 -8.09
CA SER A 271 -5.36 -11.88 -6.66
C SER A 271 -6.50 -11.18 -5.92
N PHE A 272 -7.25 -10.29 -6.57
CA PHE A 272 -8.29 -9.51 -5.92
C PHE A 272 -9.56 -10.32 -5.64
N PRO A 273 -10.32 -10.00 -4.58
CA PRO A 273 -11.60 -10.64 -4.32
C PRO A 273 -12.57 -10.54 -5.51
N SER A 274 -12.59 -9.41 -6.22
CA SER A 274 -13.39 -9.21 -7.42
C SER A 274 -13.14 -10.25 -8.51
N PHE A 275 -11.91 -10.78 -8.60
CA PHE A 275 -11.57 -11.89 -9.49
C PHE A 275 -11.77 -13.25 -8.82
N VAL A 276 -11.17 -13.50 -7.67
CA VAL A 276 -11.14 -14.82 -7.03
C VAL A 276 -12.55 -15.28 -6.64
N GLU A 277 -13.31 -14.41 -5.98
CA GLU A 277 -14.70 -14.69 -5.57
C GLU A 277 -15.68 -14.52 -6.73
N GLY A 278 -15.47 -13.50 -7.57
CA GLY A 278 -16.31 -13.25 -8.75
C GLY A 278 -16.19 -14.30 -9.85
N GLY A 279 -15.02 -14.88 -10.03
CA GLY A 279 -14.75 -15.94 -11.00
C GLY A 279 -15.11 -17.33 -10.51
N LYS A 280 -15.17 -17.54 -9.18
CA LYS A 280 -15.42 -18.85 -8.55
C LYS A 280 -14.48 -19.92 -9.16
N ASP A 281 -15.01 -21.09 -9.50
CA ASP A 281 -14.25 -22.20 -10.09
C ASP A 281 -13.57 -21.82 -11.43
N ALA A 282 -14.10 -20.81 -12.15
CA ALA A 282 -13.48 -20.32 -13.39
C ALA A 282 -12.17 -19.56 -13.15
N ALA A 283 -11.93 -19.06 -11.92
CA ALA A 283 -10.70 -18.40 -11.54
C ALA A 283 -9.58 -19.38 -11.15
N ASP A 284 -9.92 -20.63 -10.80
CA ASP A 284 -8.94 -21.63 -10.39
C ASP A 284 -7.88 -21.89 -11.46
N GLY A 285 -6.63 -22.00 -11.03
CA GLY A 285 -5.48 -22.18 -11.91
C GLY A 285 -4.96 -20.88 -12.54
N ALA A 286 -5.61 -19.73 -12.34
CA ALA A 286 -5.09 -18.46 -12.84
C ALA A 286 -3.75 -18.11 -12.16
N LEU A 287 -2.78 -17.63 -12.98
CA LEU A 287 -1.43 -17.28 -12.52
C LEU A 287 -1.19 -15.78 -12.57
N MET A 288 -0.52 -15.26 -11.56
CA MET A 288 -0.24 -13.82 -11.47
C MET A 288 1.08 -13.51 -10.77
N ALA A 289 1.70 -12.38 -11.17
CA ALA A 289 2.83 -11.84 -10.44
C ALA A 289 2.40 -11.35 -9.04
N GLN A 290 3.16 -11.66 -8.01
CA GLN A 290 2.95 -11.21 -6.62
C GLN A 290 4.25 -10.74 -5.99
N THR A 291 4.17 -9.78 -5.06
CA THR A 291 5.27 -9.39 -4.16
C THR A 291 5.04 -9.88 -2.74
N PHE A 292 3.78 -10.17 -2.41
CA PHE A 292 3.39 -10.63 -1.07
C PHE A 292 2.16 -11.54 -1.16
N ILE A 293 2.30 -12.75 -0.68
CA ILE A 293 1.20 -13.71 -0.48
C ILE A 293 0.99 -13.84 1.03
N ALA A 294 -0.28 -13.86 1.49
CA ALA A 294 -0.66 -13.86 2.91
C ALA A 294 -0.42 -15.22 3.59
N GLU A 295 0.77 -15.75 3.41
CA GLU A 295 1.22 -16.94 4.16
C GLU A 295 2.25 -16.51 5.21
N PRO A 296 2.12 -16.96 6.48
CA PRO A 296 3.00 -16.57 7.58
C PRO A 296 4.36 -17.30 7.48
N SER A 297 5.08 -17.08 6.38
CA SER A 297 6.32 -17.78 6.04
C SER A 297 7.51 -17.40 6.93
N ASN A 298 7.42 -16.29 7.67
CA ASN A 298 8.42 -15.87 8.66
C ASN A 298 7.76 -15.01 9.74
N GLU A 299 8.51 -14.75 10.83
CA GLU A 299 8.01 -14.03 12.01
C GLU A 299 7.46 -12.63 11.67
N ARG A 300 8.13 -11.85 10.82
CA ARG A 300 7.68 -10.50 10.44
C ARG A 300 6.34 -10.53 9.71
N ARG A 301 6.18 -11.47 8.76
CA ARG A 301 4.92 -11.65 8.02
C ARG A 301 3.82 -12.13 8.93
N ALA A 302 4.09 -13.10 9.80
CA ALA A 302 3.14 -13.60 10.78
C ALA A 302 2.68 -12.50 11.73
N SER A 303 3.60 -11.69 12.26
CA SER A 303 3.31 -10.56 13.14
C SER A 303 2.46 -9.50 12.44
N PHE A 304 2.82 -9.10 11.21
CA PHE A 304 2.06 -8.16 10.40
C PHE A 304 0.62 -8.64 10.17
N LEU A 305 0.46 -9.88 9.68
CA LEU A 305 -0.86 -10.45 9.37
C LEU A 305 -1.75 -10.52 10.61
N THR A 306 -1.19 -10.98 11.73
CA THR A 306 -1.92 -11.12 13.00
C THR A 306 -2.31 -9.77 13.57
N SER A 307 -1.39 -8.81 13.59
CA SER A 307 -1.64 -7.44 14.08
C SER A 307 -2.65 -6.72 13.23
N TYR A 308 -2.58 -6.86 11.90
CA TYR A 308 -3.56 -6.30 10.97
C TYR A 308 -4.95 -6.88 11.21
N ALA A 309 -5.07 -8.22 11.25
CA ALA A 309 -6.34 -8.89 11.44
C ALA A 309 -7.02 -8.46 12.75
N ARG A 310 -6.26 -8.38 13.84
CA ARG A 310 -6.75 -7.93 15.15
C ARG A 310 -7.15 -6.47 15.14
N LYS A 311 -6.30 -5.58 14.57
CA LYS A 311 -6.52 -4.14 14.57
C LYS A 311 -7.77 -3.74 13.78
N PHE A 312 -7.97 -4.33 12.63
CA PHE A 312 -9.07 -3.99 11.74
C PHE A 312 -10.25 -4.96 11.81
N ASN A 313 -10.22 -5.91 12.76
CA ASN A 313 -11.26 -6.91 13.00
C ASN A 313 -11.66 -7.67 11.72
N VAL A 314 -10.68 -8.13 10.97
CA VAL A 314 -10.89 -8.90 9.73
C VAL A 314 -10.29 -10.29 9.84
N LYS A 315 -10.97 -11.30 9.29
CA LYS A 315 -10.45 -12.68 9.22
C LYS A 315 -9.41 -12.85 8.11
N LYS A 316 -9.55 -12.10 7.03
CA LYS A 316 -8.69 -12.15 5.83
C LYS A 316 -8.48 -10.73 5.31
N ILE A 317 -7.26 -10.40 4.95
CA ILE A 317 -6.96 -9.14 4.26
C ILE A 317 -7.41 -9.29 2.81
N PRO A 318 -8.30 -8.43 2.29
CA PRO A 318 -8.81 -8.58 0.92
C PRO A 318 -7.71 -8.60 -0.14
N VAL A 319 -6.80 -7.63 -0.09
CA VAL A 319 -5.63 -7.55 -0.97
C VAL A 319 -4.37 -7.38 -0.12
N PRO A 320 -3.77 -8.49 0.36
CA PRO A 320 -2.64 -8.46 1.31
C PRO A 320 -1.43 -7.71 0.78
N MET A 321 -1.17 -7.79 -0.52
CA MET A 321 -0.06 -7.11 -1.18
C MET A 321 -0.17 -5.59 -1.06
N ALA A 322 -1.38 -5.01 -1.24
CA ALA A 322 -1.59 -3.57 -1.08
C ALA A 322 -1.36 -3.12 0.37
N ALA A 323 -1.83 -3.92 1.35
CA ALA A 323 -1.61 -3.65 2.76
C ALA A 323 -0.12 -3.68 3.14
N ALA A 324 0.60 -4.73 2.73
CA ALA A 324 2.02 -4.91 3.03
C ALA A 324 2.89 -3.82 2.39
N GLN A 325 2.63 -3.47 1.13
CA GLN A 325 3.36 -2.39 0.44
C GLN A 325 3.08 -1.02 1.03
N GLY A 326 1.84 -0.74 1.48
CA GLY A 326 1.50 0.49 2.19
C GLY A 326 2.19 0.59 3.55
N TYR A 327 2.24 -0.52 4.29
CA TYR A 327 2.96 -0.63 5.56
C TYR A 327 4.46 -0.34 5.37
N ASP A 328 5.10 -1.02 4.42
CA ASP A 328 6.52 -0.82 4.13
C ASP A 328 6.81 0.61 3.63
N ALA A 329 5.93 1.22 2.83
CA ALA A 329 6.08 2.59 2.34
C ALA A 329 6.17 3.61 3.48
N MET A 330 5.32 3.48 4.52
CA MET A 330 5.36 4.36 5.69
C MET A 330 6.66 4.20 6.47
N TYR A 331 7.11 2.97 6.71
CA TYR A 331 8.38 2.74 7.40
C TYR A 331 9.58 3.22 6.59
N ILE A 332 9.61 3.01 5.27
CA ILE A 332 10.68 3.50 4.38
C ILE A 332 10.75 5.04 4.46
N LEU A 333 9.59 5.74 4.43
CA LEU A 333 9.54 7.18 4.61
C LEU A 333 10.15 7.61 5.94
N VAL A 334 9.72 6.99 7.04
CA VAL A 334 10.21 7.38 8.38
C VAL A 334 11.70 7.06 8.56
N TYR A 335 12.18 5.93 8.03
CA TYR A 335 13.61 5.62 8.04
C TYR A 335 14.44 6.65 7.25
N ALA A 336 13.91 7.16 6.14
CA ALA A 336 14.54 8.25 5.40
C ALA A 336 14.55 9.54 6.23
N LEU A 337 13.42 9.91 6.85
CA LEU A 337 13.34 11.09 7.73
C LEU A 337 14.35 11.03 8.89
N LEU A 338 14.53 9.86 9.50
CA LEU A 338 15.52 9.64 10.57
C LEU A 338 16.98 9.83 10.10
N GLY A 339 17.22 9.77 8.80
CA GLY A 339 18.53 10.07 8.19
C GLY A 339 18.83 11.58 8.09
N ILE A 340 17.83 12.45 8.27
CA ILE A 340 17.98 13.92 8.18
C ILE A 340 18.47 14.46 9.51
N ARG A 341 19.69 15.00 9.55
CA ARG A 341 20.34 15.41 10.80
C ARG A 341 20.07 16.88 11.21
N ASP A 342 19.81 17.74 10.23
CA ASP A 342 19.59 19.18 10.42
C ASP A 342 18.13 19.56 10.68
N ASN A 343 17.26 18.56 10.84
CA ASN A 343 15.82 18.72 11.01
C ASN A 343 15.11 19.46 9.85
N ASN A 344 15.76 19.55 8.68
CA ASN A 344 15.20 20.15 7.48
C ASN A 344 14.24 19.17 6.80
N LEU A 345 12.94 19.29 7.05
CA LEU A 345 11.90 18.45 6.45
C LEU A 345 11.28 19.07 5.18
N ALA A 346 11.98 19.96 4.48
CA ALA A 346 11.56 20.41 3.17
C ALA A 346 11.61 19.28 2.13
N GLY A 347 10.73 19.31 1.14
CA GLY A 347 10.62 18.25 0.14
C GLY A 347 11.93 17.84 -0.54
N PRO A 348 12.84 18.79 -0.93
CA PRO A 348 14.16 18.43 -1.47
C PRO A 348 15.04 17.63 -0.50
N ALA A 349 14.99 17.95 0.81
CA ALA A 349 15.74 17.22 1.81
C ALA A 349 15.16 15.82 2.03
N ILE A 350 13.84 15.68 2.06
CA ILE A 350 13.17 14.37 2.15
C ILE A 350 13.48 13.52 0.89
N LYS A 351 13.44 14.12 -0.31
CA LYS A 351 13.83 13.45 -1.55
C LYS A 351 15.27 12.92 -1.45
N ALA A 352 16.21 13.76 -1.06
CA ALA A 352 17.62 13.37 -0.91
C ALA A 352 17.79 12.25 0.12
N ALA A 353 17.04 12.29 1.23
CA ALA A 353 17.05 11.25 2.25
C ALA A 353 16.48 9.92 1.74
N LEU A 354 15.40 9.95 0.96
CA LEU A 354 14.84 8.74 0.31
C LEU A 354 15.83 8.11 -0.67
N GLU A 355 16.63 8.91 -1.38
CA GLU A 355 17.60 8.47 -2.37
C GLU A 355 18.95 8.01 -1.75
N SER A 356 19.16 8.32 -0.50
CA SER A 356 20.41 8.00 0.20
C SER A 356 20.43 6.56 0.70
N LYS A 357 21.64 6.02 0.86
CA LYS A 357 21.84 4.75 1.55
C LYS A 357 21.62 4.95 3.05
N ASN A 358 20.42 4.66 3.49
CA ASN A 358 20.02 4.73 4.89
C ASN A 358 20.28 3.39 5.61
N LYS A 359 19.81 3.31 6.86
CA LYS A 359 19.79 2.05 7.60
C LYS A 359 18.89 1.04 6.87
N THR A 360 19.36 -0.21 6.74
CA THR A 360 18.57 -1.30 6.16
C THR A 360 17.21 -1.40 6.86
N TYR A 361 16.15 -1.37 6.09
CA TYR A 361 14.79 -1.61 6.57
C TYR A 361 14.38 -3.06 6.29
N TYR A 362 14.03 -3.75 7.36
CA TYR A 362 13.54 -5.12 7.30
C TYR A 362 12.01 -5.12 7.21
N GLY A 363 11.48 -4.94 6.01
CA GLY A 363 10.06 -4.85 5.74
C GLY A 363 9.33 -6.20 5.75
N VAL A 364 8.02 -6.14 5.59
CA VAL A 364 7.17 -7.34 5.49
C VAL A 364 7.13 -7.90 4.07
N VAL A 365 7.26 -7.04 3.05
CA VAL A 365 7.41 -7.46 1.66
C VAL A 365 8.83 -7.96 1.42
N ALA A 366 9.84 -7.15 1.79
CA ALA A 366 11.24 -7.44 1.52
C ALA A 366 12.18 -6.77 2.54
N THR A 367 13.46 -7.11 2.46
CA THR A 367 14.54 -6.34 3.08
C THR A 367 15.04 -5.29 2.08
N TYR A 368 15.00 -4.03 2.49
CA TYR A 368 15.38 -2.88 1.68
C TYR A 368 16.69 -2.29 2.20
N GLU A 369 17.75 -2.44 1.42
CA GLU A 369 19.06 -1.84 1.74
C GLU A 369 19.16 -0.41 1.23
N GLN A 370 18.70 -0.18 0.00
CA GLN A 370 18.59 1.14 -0.61
C GLN A 370 17.38 1.14 -1.57
N PRO A 371 16.15 1.37 -1.07
CA PRO A 371 14.93 1.23 -1.87
C PRO A 371 14.92 2.15 -3.07
N PHE A 372 15.52 3.33 -2.96
CA PHE A 372 15.57 4.32 -4.04
C PHE A 372 16.99 4.84 -4.24
N THR A 373 17.30 5.25 -5.46
CA THR A 373 18.52 5.99 -5.81
C THR A 373 18.17 7.24 -6.59
N ARG A 374 19.17 8.04 -6.93
CA ARG A 374 18.95 9.21 -7.81
C ARG A 374 18.45 8.81 -9.19
N GLU A 375 18.88 7.65 -9.68
CA GLU A 375 18.60 7.12 -11.01
C GLU A 375 17.40 6.17 -11.06
N ASP A 376 16.97 5.62 -9.90
CA ASP A 376 15.90 4.63 -9.82
C ASP A 376 14.96 4.91 -8.64
N LYS A 377 13.68 5.11 -8.94
CA LYS A 377 12.60 5.45 -8.01
C LYS A 377 11.68 4.26 -7.67
N ASP A 378 12.00 3.06 -8.16
CA ASP A 378 11.22 1.85 -7.92
C ASP A 378 11.90 0.96 -6.86
N ALA A 379 11.23 0.70 -5.75
CA ALA A 379 11.81 -0.09 -4.65
C ALA A 379 11.80 -1.60 -4.94
N ILE A 380 10.85 -2.07 -5.75
CA ILE A 380 10.70 -3.49 -6.06
C ILE A 380 11.52 -3.86 -7.29
N THR A 381 12.32 -4.90 -7.17
CA THR A 381 13.14 -5.47 -8.24
C THR A 381 12.59 -6.83 -8.69
N ALA A 382 12.94 -7.28 -9.89
CA ALA A 382 12.39 -8.51 -10.48
C ALA A 382 12.61 -9.76 -9.61
N ASN A 383 13.73 -9.82 -8.87
CA ASN A 383 14.01 -10.94 -7.97
C ASN A 383 13.11 -11.00 -6.73
N MET A 384 12.30 -9.97 -6.49
CA MET A 384 11.33 -9.93 -5.39
C MET A 384 9.94 -10.45 -5.82
N LEU A 385 9.73 -10.73 -7.10
CA LEU A 385 8.50 -11.31 -7.60
C LEU A 385 8.44 -12.83 -7.37
N VAL A 386 7.23 -13.30 -7.11
CA VAL A 386 6.85 -14.71 -7.06
C VAL A 386 5.63 -14.95 -7.93
N MET A 387 5.47 -16.17 -8.43
CA MET A 387 4.25 -16.55 -9.13
C MET A 387 3.19 -17.00 -8.13
N GLY A 388 2.07 -16.29 -8.12
CA GLY A 388 0.86 -16.69 -7.42
C GLY A 388 -0.03 -17.56 -8.29
N VAL A 389 -0.85 -18.40 -7.66
CA VAL A 389 -1.88 -19.19 -8.31
C VAL A 389 -3.18 -19.12 -7.49
N VAL A 390 -4.31 -18.99 -8.18
CA VAL A 390 -5.62 -19.18 -7.51
C VAL A 390 -5.87 -20.67 -7.38
N LYS A 391 -6.11 -21.12 -6.16
CA LYS A 391 -6.42 -22.52 -5.83
C LYS A 391 -7.47 -22.57 -4.74
N ASN A 392 -8.60 -23.25 -5.02
CA ASN A 392 -9.70 -23.39 -4.06
C ASN A 392 -10.16 -22.04 -3.47
N GLY A 393 -10.32 -21.01 -4.31
CA GLY A 393 -10.77 -19.69 -3.89
C GLY A 393 -9.77 -18.89 -3.05
N ALA A 394 -8.49 -19.26 -3.05
CA ALA A 394 -7.41 -18.53 -2.39
C ALA A 394 -6.18 -18.38 -3.28
N VAL A 395 -5.36 -17.37 -3.01
CA VAL A 395 -4.07 -17.18 -3.66
C VAL A 395 -2.98 -17.85 -2.84
N SER A 396 -2.20 -18.70 -3.48
CA SER A 396 -1.04 -19.39 -2.91
C SER A 396 0.15 -19.33 -3.87
N PHE A 397 1.32 -19.80 -3.42
CA PHE A 397 2.49 -19.89 -4.29
C PHE A 397 2.28 -20.94 -5.39
N ALA A 398 2.54 -20.57 -6.64
CA ALA A 398 2.51 -21.51 -7.77
C ALA A 398 3.67 -22.52 -7.71
N TYR A 399 4.79 -22.10 -7.13
CA TYR A 399 6.00 -22.90 -7.00
C TYR A 399 6.36 -23.10 -5.52
N PRO A 400 6.49 -24.36 -5.04
CA PRO A 400 6.84 -24.66 -3.64
C PRO A 400 8.16 -24.06 -3.17
N GLU A 401 9.13 -23.90 -4.07
CA GLU A 401 10.42 -23.26 -3.80
C GLU A 401 10.28 -21.80 -3.43
N ASP A 402 9.32 -21.08 -4.02
CA ASP A 402 9.05 -19.68 -3.67
C ASP A 402 8.46 -19.55 -2.25
N ALA A 403 7.65 -20.51 -1.82
CA ALA A 403 7.11 -20.56 -0.46
C ALA A 403 8.21 -20.70 0.60
N LYS A 404 9.33 -21.35 0.26
CA LYS A 404 10.48 -21.56 1.14
C LYS A 404 11.43 -20.36 1.19
N ARG A 405 11.24 -19.37 0.33
CA ARG A 405 12.07 -18.15 0.30
C ARG A 405 11.72 -17.23 1.49
N ASN A 406 12.48 -17.32 2.57
CA ASN A 406 12.21 -16.57 3.79
C ASN A 406 12.49 -15.06 3.68
N LEU A 407 13.37 -14.65 2.76
CA LEU A 407 13.83 -13.27 2.62
C LEU A 407 13.97 -12.91 1.15
N PHE A 408 13.24 -11.88 0.76
CA PHE A 408 13.51 -11.16 -0.47
C PHE A 408 14.41 -9.98 -0.13
N VAL A 409 15.65 -9.99 -0.61
CA VAL A 409 16.55 -8.86 -0.50
C VAL A 409 16.52 -8.09 -1.80
N GLN A 410 16.25 -6.81 -1.73
CA GLN A 410 16.31 -5.92 -2.87
C GLN A 410 17.72 -5.97 -3.51
N ARG A 411 17.77 -6.20 -4.82
CA ARG A 411 19.02 -6.16 -5.60
C ARG A 411 18.82 -5.22 -6.77
N LYS A 412 19.31 -4.00 -6.63
CA LYS A 412 19.44 -3.07 -7.76
C LYS A 412 20.65 -3.45 -8.59
N GLN A 413 20.43 -3.52 -9.90
CA GLN A 413 21.53 -3.78 -10.87
C GLN A 413 22.27 -2.49 -11.16
#